data_ba8d0d8808fc53e5bf15cb6f4087fed3
#
_entry.id   ba8d0d8808fc53e5bf15cb6f4087fed3
#
_cell.length_a   1.000
_cell.length_b   1.000
_cell.length_c   1.000
_cell.angle_alpha   90.00
_cell.angle_beta   90.00
_cell.angle_gamma   90.00
#
_symmetry.space_group_name_H-M   'P 1'
#
loop_
_entity.id
_entity.type
_entity.pdbx_description
1 polymer ?
#
loop_
_entity_poly.entity_id
_entity_poly.type
_entity_poly.pdbx_seq_one_letter_code
_entity_poly.pdbx_strand_id
1 'polypeptide(L)'
;QRAQWLQPLLHGQCRSAFAMSEPDVASSDPTNLQTTVRREGAERSGAAGDTLVLNGRKWFITGAAHPQCQLLIVLCRNADADDSADPDSHHRHSMVLVPVGTPGVEVVRNIHVLHHHAPEGHCEIRLHNVRVPATALLGDWGQGFAMAQARLGPGRVHHCMRTIGQCELALQLAAERALERHAFGKPLSEQANVQEWLADSRIEIDQARWLVLHAAWLLDQGDAAEPRQVRAQVAAIKVVAARLQQRVVDRAMQIFGAMGLSPDTPLAAFWTWGRALRLMDGPDEVHLRTVARQVLAQARAGLGSHTAYFTTPEQLAAPPHLQA
;
A
#
# COMPACT_ATOMS: atom_id res chain seq x y z
N GLN A 1 6.76 -3.38 26.15
CA GLN A 1 6.65 -3.52 24.70
C GLN A 1 8.02 -3.40 23.99
N ARG A 2 8.87 -2.35 24.31
CA ARG A 2 10.17 -2.14 23.64
C ARG A 2 11.11 -3.34 23.79
N ALA A 3 11.36 -3.79 25.02
CA ALA A 3 12.26 -4.92 25.28
C ALA A 3 11.68 -6.26 24.77
N GLN A 4 10.38 -6.44 24.88
CA GLN A 4 9.72 -7.70 24.53
C GLN A 4 9.54 -7.87 23.03
N TRP A 5 9.24 -6.79 22.28
CA TRP A 5 8.86 -6.87 20.86
C TRP A 5 9.77 -6.06 19.94
N LEU A 6 10.00 -4.78 20.25
CA LEU A 6 10.74 -3.91 19.33
C LEU A 6 12.21 -4.35 19.17
N GLN A 7 12.88 -4.66 20.26
CA GLN A 7 14.29 -5.09 20.18
C GLN A 7 14.46 -6.41 19.42
N PRO A 8 13.69 -7.48 19.70
CA PRO A 8 13.75 -8.70 18.89
C PRO A 8 13.41 -8.50 17.41
N LEU A 9 12.43 -7.62 17.09
CA LEU A 9 12.09 -7.28 15.70
C LEU A 9 13.26 -6.58 15.00
N LEU A 10 13.89 -5.59 15.64
CA LEU A 10 15.04 -4.86 15.08
C LEU A 10 16.25 -5.76 14.84
N HIS A 11 16.46 -6.77 15.69
CA HIS A 11 17.54 -7.74 15.55
C HIS A 11 17.17 -8.93 14.64
N GLY A 12 15.98 -8.96 14.04
CA GLY A 12 15.55 -10.04 13.17
C GLY A 12 15.31 -11.39 13.89
N GLN A 13 15.19 -11.38 15.23
CA GLN A 13 14.97 -12.57 16.05
C GLN A 13 13.51 -13.05 15.99
N CYS A 14 12.58 -12.17 15.68
CA CYS A 14 11.18 -12.49 15.41
C CYS A 14 10.64 -11.61 14.28
N ARG A 15 9.44 -11.96 13.80
CA ARG A 15 8.68 -11.18 12.82
C ARG A 15 7.30 -10.84 13.35
N SER A 16 6.69 -9.83 12.78
CA SER A 16 5.31 -9.45 13.05
C SER A 16 4.50 -9.39 11.76
N ALA A 17 3.19 -9.54 11.89
CA ALA A 17 2.25 -9.33 10.81
C ALA A 17 1.22 -8.26 11.18
N PHE A 18 0.91 -7.37 10.23
CA PHE A 18 -0.06 -6.29 10.41
C PHE A 18 -1.45 -6.76 9.98
N ALA A 19 -2.33 -6.95 10.96
CA ALA A 19 -3.68 -7.49 10.77
C ALA A 19 -4.71 -6.36 10.70
N MET A 20 -4.94 -5.85 9.49
CA MET A 20 -5.88 -4.77 9.22
C MET A 20 -7.09 -5.22 8.42
N SER A 21 -6.90 -5.76 7.22
CA SER A 21 -7.96 -6.09 6.26
C SER A 21 -8.90 -7.18 6.77
N GLU A 22 -10.18 -7.09 6.38
CA GLU A 22 -11.24 -8.02 6.77
C GLU A 22 -12.00 -8.53 5.54
N PRO A 23 -12.51 -9.78 5.55
CA PRO A 23 -13.21 -10.33 4.39
C PRO A 23 -14.53 -9.64 4.06
N ASP A 24 -15.23 -9.16 5.08
CA ASP A 24 -16.58 -8.63 4.97
C ASP A 24 -16.61 -7.09 4.91
N VAL A 25 -15.43 -6.45 4.86
CA VAL A 25 -15.27 -5.00 4.80
C VAL A 25 -14.40 -4.60 3.61
N ALA A 26 -14.82 -3.61 2.86
CA ALA A 26 -14.00 -3.03 1.82
C ALA A 26 -12.75 -2.36 2.42
N SER A 27 -11.56 -2.92 2.16
CA SER A 27 -10.28 -2.40 2.68
C SER A 27 -9.94 -0.99 2.18
N SER A 28 -10.62 -0.50 1.15
CA SER A 28 -10.55 0.89 0.66
C SER A 28 -11.17 1.89 1.64
N ASP A 29 -12.05 1.42 2.53
CA ASP A 29 -12.64 2.20 3.61
C ASP A 29 -12.50 1.46 4.95
N PRO A 30 -11.33 1.55 5.59
CA PRO A 30 -11.04 0.82 6.82
C PRO A 30 -11.74 1.41 8.05
N THR A 31 -12.52 2.48 7.92
CA THR A 31 -13.32 3.01 9.02
C THR A 31 -14.46 2.08 9.43
N ASN A 32 -14.84 1.14 8.56
CA ASN A 32 -15.92 0.19 8.75
C ASN A 32 -15.48 -1.18 9.30
N LEU A 33 -14.31 -1.28 9.93
CA LEU A 33 -13.80 -2.52 10.51
C LEU A 33 -14.80 -3.12 11.51
N GLN A 34 -14.94 -4.45 11.45
CA GLN A 34 -15.87 -5.22 12.29
C GLN A 34 -15.15 -5.98 13.43
N THR A 35 -13.84 -6.25 13.27
CA THR A 35 -13.06 -6.83 14.38
C THR A 35 -13.07 -5.88 15.56
N THR A 36 -13.55 -6.34 16.70
CA THR A 36 -13.72 -5.52 17.89
C THR A 36 -12.66 -5.77 18.93
N VAL A 37 -12.40 -4.74 19.73
CA VAL A 37 -11.69 -4.84 21.02
C VAL A 37 -12.52 -4.19 22.09
N ARG A 38 -12.66 -4.87 23.25
CA ARG A 38 -13.31 -4.33 24.45
C ARG A 38 -12.41 -4.47 25.66
N ARG A 39 -12.57 -3.58 26.62
CA ARG A 39 -11.90 -3.68 27.91
C ARG A 39 -12.74 -4.50 28.87
N GLU A 40 -12.12 -5.43 29.58
CA GLU A 40 -12.70 -6.17 30.69
C GLU A 40 -11.85 -5.97 31.96
N GLY A 41 -12.46 -5.65 33.08
CA GLY A 41 -11.82 -5.44 34.38
C GLY A 41 -12.68 -4.59 35.27
N ALA A 42 -12.38 -4.52 36.58
CA ALA A 42 -13.07 -3.65 37.49
C ALA A 42 -12.72 -2.20 37.20
N GLU A 43 -13.68 -1.46 36.69
CA GLU A 43 -13.60 -0.04 36.39
C GLU A 43 -12.55 0.34 35.37
N ARG A 44 -12.94 0.66 34.18
CA ARG A 44 -12.27 1.33 33.03
C ARG A 44 -10.99 2.18 33.31
N SER A 45 -10.21 1.81 34.34
CA SER A 45 -9.16 2.65 34.92
C SER A 45 -7.78 2.50 34.27
N GLY A 46 -7.59 1.55 33.33
CA GLY A 46 -6.26 1.30 32.73
C GLY A 46 -5.25 0.69 33.71
N ALA A 47 -5.71 0.15 34.84
CA ALA A 47 -4.85 -0.45 35.84
C ALA A 47 -4.23 -1.77 35.35
N ALA A 48 -3.14 -2.20 35.98
CA ALA A 48 -2.33 -3.37 35.62
C ALA A 48 -3.04 -4.74 35.66
N GLY A 49 -4.35 -4.78 35.92
CA GLY A 49 -5.19 -5.99 35.93
C GLY A 49 -6.25 -6.03 34.84
N ASP A 50 -6.38 -4.98 34.00
CA ASP A 50 -7.38 -4.94 32.95
C ASP A 50 -6.97 -5.83 31.77
N THR A 51 -7.99 -6.43 31.14
CA THR A 51 -7.81 -7.32 29.98
C THR A 51 -8.46 -6.71 28.76
N LEU A 52 -7.81 -6.83 27.62
CA LEU A 52 -8.41 -6.56 26.30
C LEU A 52 -8.91 -7.87 25.70
N VAL A 53 -10.14 -7.86 25.20
CA VAL A 53 -10.77 -9.02 24.56
C VAL A 53 -11.06 -8.68 23.10
N LEU A 54 -10.50 -9.47 22.17
CA LEU A 54 -10.63 -9.26 20.73
C LEU A 54 -11.51 -10.35 20.12
N ASN A 55 -12.38 -9.94 19.20
CA ASN A 55 -13.20 -10.85 18.38
C ASN A 55 -13.26 -10.33 16.95
N GLY A 56 -13.11 -11.22 15.98
CA GLY A 56 -13.25 -10.89 14.57
C GLY A 56 -12.50 -11.79 13.63
N ARG A 57 -12.38 -11.34 12.38
CA ARG A 57 -11.75 -12.10 11.29
C ARG A 57 -10.91 -11.17 10.42
N LYS A 58 -9.68 -11.55 10.19
CA LYS A 58 -8.74 -10.81 9.35
C LYS A 58 -8.32 -11.68 8.17
N TRP A 59 -8.02 -11.07 7.02
CA TRP A 59 -7.53 -11.79 5.87
C TRP A 59 -6.45 -11.04 5.10
N PHE A 60 -5.77 -11.72 4.19
CA PHE A 60 -4.59 -11.20 3.49
C PHE A 60 -3.53 -10.63 4.44
N ILE A 61 -3.36 -11.30 5.59
CA ILE A 61 -2.38 -10.88 6.59
C ILE A 61 -1.02 -11.46 6.22
N THR A 62 -0.26 -10.63 5.51
CA THR A 62 1.07 -11.01 5.00
C THR A 62 2.04 -11.21 6.15
N GLY A 63 2.78 -12.31 6.08
CA GLY A 63 3.80 -12.68 7.06
C GLY A 63 3.28 -13.51 8.23
N ALA A 64 1.98 -13.72 8.37
CA ALA A 64 1.43 -14.42 9.53
C ALA A 64 1.70 -15.95 9.54
N ALA A 65 1.99 -16.56 8.37
CA ALA A 65 2.41 -17.97 8.29
C ALA A 65 3.93 -18.16 8.39
N HIS A 66 4.70 -17.08 8.46
CA HIS A 66 6.14 -17.21 8.58
C HIS A 66 6.51 -17.88 9.92
N PRO A 67 7.42 -18.89 9.94
CA PRO A 67 7.76 -19.62 11.17
C PRO A 67 8.26 -18.74 12.32
N GLN A 68 8.88 -17.61 12.01
CA GLN A 68 9.33 -16.63 13.00
C GLN A 68 8.29 -15.56 13.34
N CYS A 69 7.07 -15.62 12.79
CA CYS A 69 6.02 -14.67 13.15
C CYS A 69 5.53 -14.95 14.56
N GLN A 70 5.81 -14.06 15.48
CA GLN A 70 5.44 -14.18 16.90
C GLN A 70 4.39 -13.18 17.33
N LEU A 71 4.15 -12.14 16.52
CA LEU A 71 3.32 -11.02 16.88
C LEU A 71 2.36 -10.61 15.76
N LEU A 72 1.09 -10.47 16.08
CA LEU A 72 0.11 -9.79 15.26
C LEU A 72 -0.09 -8.37 15.81
N ILE A 73 -0.01 -7.38 14.92
CA ILE A 73 -0.39 -5.99 15.21
C ILE A 73 -1.80 -5.81 14.66
N VAL A 74 -2.81 -5.87 15.53
CA VAL A 74 -4.22 -5.96 15.12
C VAL A 74 -4.89 -4.61 15.23
N LEU A 75 -5.40 -4.10 14.10
CA LEU A 75 -6.26 -2.92 14.09
C LEU A 75 -7.71 -3.35 14.35
N CYS A 76 -8.32 -2.82 15.41
CA CYS A 76 -9.65 -3.17 15.88
C CYS A 76 -10.52 -1.93 16.01
N ARG A 77 -11.84 -2.10 15.86
CA ARG A 77 -12.84 -1.13 16.29
C ARG A 77 -13.06 -1.29 17.80
N ASN A 78 -13.15 -0.17 18.50
CA ASN A 78 -13.51 -0.15 19.92
C ASN A 78 -14.98 -0.56 20.07
N ALA A 79 -15.26 -1.56 20.90
CA ALA A 79 -16.61 -2.09 21.06
C ALA A 79 -17.58 -1.10 21.74
N ASP A 80 -17.04 -0.12 22.47
CA ASP A 80 -17.76 0.97 23.14
C ASP A 80 -17.87 2.25 22.30
N ALA A 81 -17.36 2.23 21.06
CA ALA A 81 -17.47 3.38 20.19
C ALA A 81 -18.92 3.61 19.76
N ASP A 82 -19.47 4.74 20.15
CA ASP A 82 -20.79 5.18 19.71
C ASP A 82 -20.67 5.88 18.34
N ASP A 83 -21.29 5.29 17.33
CA ASP A 83 -21.28 5.81 15.97
C ASP A 83 -22.00 7.16 15.84
N SER A 84 -22.89 7.49 16.78
CA SER A 84 -23.64 8.73 16.80
C SER A 84 -22.95 9.86 17.57
N ALA A 85 -22.10 9.52 18.56
CA ALA A 85 -21.49 10.47 19.47
C ALA A 85 -20.16 11.05 19.00
N ASP A 86 -19.43 10.30 18.15
CA ASP A 86 -18.14 10.75 17.59
C ASP A 86 -18.25 10.95 16.06
N PRO A 87 -18.32 12.20 15.58
CA PRO A 87 -18.35 12.49 14.16
C PRO A 87 -17.04 12.10 13.45
N ASP A 88 -15.92 11.94 14.18
CA ASP A 88 -14.66 11.46 13.62
C ASP A 88 -14.51 9.95 13.78
N SER A 89 -14.90 9.21 12.73
CA SER A 89 -14.77 7.76 12.67
C SER A 89 -13.33 7.23 12.87
N HIS A 90 -12.33 8.13 12.79
CA HIS A 90 -10.93 7.76 12.95
C HIS A 90 -10.54 7.45 14.41
N HIS A 91 -11.23 8.03 15.38
CA HIS A 91 -10.99 7.78 16.82
C HIS A 91 -11.65 6.50 17.35
N ARG A 92 -12.38 5.77 16.51
CA ARG A 92 -13.08 4.53 16.89
C ARG A 92 -12.21 3.29 16.87
N HIS A 93 -10.91 3.42 16.54
CA HIS A 93 -10.03 2.28 16.31
C HIS A 93 -8.84 2.30 17.25
N SER A 94 -8.50 1.13 17.76
CA SER A 94 -7.31 0.89 18.58
C SER A 94 -6.43 -0.17 17.95
N MET A 95 -5.15 -0.14 18.28
CA MET A 95 -4.16 -1.09 17.77
C MET A 95 -3.65 -1.94 18.94
N VAL A 96 -3.72 -3.26 18.80
CA VAL A 96 -3.40 -4.20 19.87
C VAL A 96 -2.32 -5.18 19.43
N LEU A 97 -1.33 -5.38 20.29
CA LEU A 97 -0.25 -6.36 20.13
C LEU A 97 -0.71 -7.73 20.63
N VAL A 98 -0.88 -8.68 19.72
CA VAL A 98 -1.37 -10.02 20.02
C VAL A 98 -0.31 -11.06 19.69
N PRO A 99 0.27 -11.77 20.67
CA PRO A 99 1.15 -12.90 20.39
C PRO A 99 0.40 -13.98 19.59
N VAL A 100 1.03 -14.53 18.55
CA VAL A 100 0.39 -15.54 17.66
C VAL A 100 -0.08 -16.77 18.42
N GLY A 101 0.64 -17.18 19.48
CA GLY A 101 0.28 -18.32 20.32
C GLY A 101 -0.81 -18.04 21.38
N THR A 102 -1.46 -16.85 21.39
CA THR A 102 -2.50 -16.55 22.36
C THR A 102 -3.74 -17.43 22.10
N PRO A 103 -4.34 -18.05 23.15
CA PRO A 103 -5.56 -18.82 22.99
C PRO A 103 -6.67 -18.00 22.29
N GLY A 104 -7.33 -18.65 21.31
CA GLY A 104 -8.34 -18.00 20.48
C GLY A 104 -7.83 -17.35 19.19
N VAL A 105 -6.51 -17.30 18.98
CA VAL A 105 -5.90 -16.94 17.69
C VAL A 105 -5.79 -18.19 16.84
N GLU A 106 -6.41 -18.17 15.66
CA GLU A 106 -6.36 -19.25 14.68
C GLU A 106 -5.90 -18.71 13.33
N VAL A 107 -4.79 -19.25 12.79
CA VAL A 107 -4.41 -19.07 11.38
C VAL A 107 -5.17 -20.09 10.56
N VAL A 108 -6.26 -19.67 9.92
CA VAL A 108 -7.22 -20.56 9.24
C VAL A 108 -6.63 -21.16 7.97
N ARG A 109 -5.97 -20.34 7.17
CA ARG A 109 -5.35 -20.77 5.90
C ARG A 109 -4.38 -19.71 5.37
N ASN A 110 -3.49 -20.14 4.50
CA ASN A 110 -2.72 -19.27 3.64
C ASN A 110 -3.46 -19.09 2.31
N ILE A 111 -3.72 -17.84 1.91
CA ILE A 111 -4.41 -17.47 0.68
C ILE A 111 -3.38 -17.33 -0.43
N HIS A 112 -3.57 -18.02 -1.54
CA HIS A 112 -2.70 -17.89 -2.71
C HIS A 112 -3.05 -16.61 -3.49
N VAL A 113 -2.05 -15.87 -3.91
CA VAL A 113 -2.20 -14.69 -4.78
C VAL A 113 -1.88 -15.11 -6.21
N LEU A 114 -2.86 -15.05 -7.11
CA LEU A 114 -2.74 -15.51 -8.50
C LEU A 114 -2.12 -16.92 -8.59
N HIS A 115 -2.59 -17.83 -7.74
CA HIS A 115 -2.10 -19.21 -7.56
C HIS A 115 -0.64 -19.35 -7.07
N HIS A 116 0.05 -18.25 -6.77
CA HIS A 116 1.36 -18.32 -6.12
C HIS A 116 1.23 -18.48 -4.61
N HIS A 117 2.02 -19.40 -4.08
CA HIS A 117 2.13 -19.64 -2.64
C HIS A 117 3.31 -18.83 -2.10
N ALA A 118 3.05 -17.78 -1.34
CA ALA A 118 4.09 -17.04 -0.65
C ALA A 118 4.52 -17.80 0.62
N PRO A 119 5.82 -18.05 0.83
CA PRO A 119 6.30 -18.77 2.02
C PRO A 119 5.93 -18.08 3.33
N GLU A 120 5.93 -16.76 3.36
CA GLU A 120 5.51 -15.94 4.50
C GLU A 120 3.99 -15.94 4.70
N GLY A 121 3.23 -16.35 3.70
CA GLY A 121 1.78 -16.44 3.66
C GLY A 121 1.06 -15.09 3.55
N HIS A 122 -0.19 -15.19 3.07
CA HIS A 122 -1.20 -14.14 3.13
C HIS A 122 -2.40 -14.71 3.85
N CYS A 123 -2.36 -14.70 5.19
CA CYS A 123 -3.23 -15.55 5.98
C CYS A 123 -4.61 -14.96 6.20
N GLU A 124 -5.57 -15.87 6.31
CA GLU A 124 -6.83 -15.63 7.00
C GLU A 124 -6.65 -15.99 8.47
N ILE A 125 -7.06 -15.06 9.36
CA ILE A 125 -6.93 -15.20 10.82
C ILE A 125 -8.30 -15.02 11.45
N ARG A 126 -8.64 -15.90 12.36
CA ARG A 126 -9.81 -15.77 13.23
C ARG A 126 -9.36 -15.46 14.65
N LEU A 127 -10.04 -14.51 15.27
CA LEU A 127 -9.87 -14.12 16.66
C LEU A 127 -11.17 -14.43 17.42
N HIS A 128 -11.10 -15.35 18.38
CA HIS A 128 -12.26 -15.75 19.16
C HIS A 128 -11.97 -15.60 20.65
N ASN A 129 -12.58 -14.58 21.27
CA ASN A 129 -12.36 -14.23 22.68
C ASN A 129 -10.87 -14.18 23.07
N VAL A 130 -10.04 -13.63 22.20
CA VAL A 130 -8.60 -13.49 22.41
C VAL A 130 -8.35 -12.51 23.53
N ARG A 131 -7.70 -12.97 24.61
CA ARG A 131 -7.44 -12.20 25.83
C ARG A 131 -5.98 -11.82 25.92
N VAL A 132 -5.71 -10.53 26.02
CA VAL A 132 -4.37 -9.98 26.27
C VAL A 132 -4.43 -8.91 27.35
N PRO A 133 -3.35 -8.68 28.12
CA PRO A 133 -3.34 -7.63 29.14
C PRO A 133 -3.55 -6.24 28.52
N ALA A 134 -4.10 -5.29 29.25
CA ALA A 134 -4.30 -3.92 28.78
C ALA A 134 -3.01 -3.25 28.30
N THR A 135 -1.86 -3.66 28.82
CA THR A 135 -0.52 -3.23 28.39
C THR A 135 -0.17 -3.67 26.96
N ALA A 136 -0.97 -4.52 26.32
CA ALA A 136 -0.84 -4.89 24.92
C ALA A 136 -1.41 -3.81 23.96
N LEU A 137 -2.13 -2.81 24.47
CA LEU A 137 -2.54 -1.65 23.67
C LEU A 137 -1.30 -0.92 23.16
N LEU A 138 -1.22 -0.69 21.86
CA LEU A 138 -0.19 0.11 21.25
C LEU A 138 -0.67 1.56 21.14
N GLY A 139 0.07 2.50 21.74
CA GLY A 139 -0.38 3.89 21.87
C GLY A 139 -1.59 4.04 22.79
N ASP A 140 -2.43 5.03 22.52
CA ASP A 140 -3.64 5.31 23.29
C ASP A 140 -4.89 4.71 22.64
N TRP A 141 -5.93 4.53 23.45
CA TRP A 141 -7.24 4.09 22.98
C TRP A 141 -7.82 5.09 21.97
N GLY A 142 -8.25 4.59 20.82
CA GLY A 142 -8.78 5.44 19.75
C GLY A 142 -7.72 5.95 18.74
N GLN A 143 -6.43 5.74 18.95
CA GLN A 143 -5.38 6.23 18.05
C GLN A 143 -4.93 5.22 16.98
N GLY A 144 -5.53 4.04 16.95
CA GLY A 144 -5.12 2.96 16.05
C GLY A 144 -5.13 3.34 14.56
N PHE A 145 -6.12 4.09 14.11
CA PHE A 145 -6.21 4.53 12.72
C PHE A 145 -5.09 5.50 12.33
N ALA A 146 -4.80 6.49 13.17
CA ALA A 146 -3.72 7.46 12.94
C ALA A 146 -2.35 6.76 12.86
N MET A 147 -2.08 5.81 13.76
CA MET A 147 -0.86 5.00 13.74
C MET A 147 -0.77 4.13 12.47
N ALA A 148 -1.89 3.54 12.02
CA ALA A 148 -1.92 2.78 10.78
C ALA A 148 -1.56 3.64 9.56
N GLN A 149 -2.09 4.86 9.47
CA GLN A 149 -1.75 5.79 8.39
C GLN A 149 -0.29 6.26 8.43
N ALA A 150 0.25 6.54 9.62
CA ALA A 150 1.65 6.91 9.79
C ALA A 150 2.61 5.81 9.30
N ARG A 151 2.27 4.55 9.53
CA ARG A 151 3.04 3.38 9.03
C ARG A 151 2.93 3.21 7.52
N LEU A 152 1.76 3.44 6.94
CA LEU A 152 1.50 3.17 5.52
C LEU A 152 2.21 4.14 4.58
N GLY A 153 2.46 5.39 4.99
CA GLY A 153 3.14 6.39 4.16
C GLY A 153 4.54 5.94 3.70
N PRO A 154 5.50 5.76 4.63
CA PRO A 154 6.83 5.25 4.32
C PRO A 154 6.84 3.86 3.66
N GLY A 155 5.92 2.98 4.08
CA GLY A 155 5.74 1.66 3.49
C GLY A 155 5.44 1.71 1.99
N ARG A 156 4.63 2.66 1.53
CA ARG A 156 4.33 2.86 0.11
C ARG A 156 5.56 3.28 -0.70
N VAL A 157 6.40 4.17 -0.16
CA VAL A 157 7.68 4.55 -0.80
C VAL A 157 8.58 3.33 -0.94
N HIS A 158 8.73 2.54 0.13
CA HIS A 158 9.51 1.30 0.09
C HIS A 158 9.00 0.32 -0.99
N HIS A 159 7.68 0.10 -1.08
CA HIS A 159 7.11 -0.74 -2.14
C HIS A 159 7.42 -0.21 -3.53
N CYS A 160 7.32 1.10 -3.75
CA CYS A 160 7.61 1.71 -5.04
C CYS A 160 9.09 1.58 -5.44
N MET A 161 10.04 1.78 -4.52
CA MET A 161 11.47 1.61 -4.80
C MET A 161 11.83 0.16 -5.09
N ARG A 162 11.29 -0.80 -4.34
CA ARG A 162 11.46 -2.22 -4.64
C ARG A 162 10.92 -2.59 -6.02
N THR A 163 9.77 -2.04 -6.38
CA THR A 163 9.16 -2.22 -7.71
C THR A 163 10.06 -1.70 -8.82
N ILE A 164 10.67 -0.52 -8.65
CA ILE A 164 11.63 0.02 -9.61
C ILE A 164 12.83 -0.91 -9.76
N GLY A 165 13.37 -1.45 -8.66
CA GLY A 165 14.46 -2.43 -8.71
C GLY A 165 14.09 -3.71 -9.48
N GLN A 166 12.86 -4.20 -9.33
CA GLN A 166 12.35 -5.34 -10.09
C GLN A 166 12.19 -5.01 -11.58
N CYS A 167 11.77 -3.79 -11.92
CA CYS A 167 11.69 -3.33 -13.31
C CYS A 167 13.08 -3.20 -13.94
N GLU A 168 14.09 -2.72 -13.21
CA GLU A 168 15.48 -2.69 -13.68
C GLU A 168 15.99 -4.08 -14.02
N LEU A 169 15.80 -5.03 -13.14
CA LEU A 169 16.21 -6.41 -13.40
C LEU A 169 15.45 -7.00 -14.59
N ALA A 170 14.14 -6.76 -14.69
CA ALA A 170 13.34 -7.24 -15.81
C ALA A 170 13.81 -6.65 -17.14
N LEU A 171 14.15 -5.37 -17.18
CA LEU A 171 14.70 -4.69 -18.37
C LEU A 171 16.07 -5.25 -18.75
N GLN A 172 16.96 -5.45 -17.77
CA GLN A 172 18.28 -6.04 -18.01
C GLN A 172 18.15 -7.44 -18.60
N LEU A 173 17.35 -8.32 -17.98
CA LEU A 173 17.09 -9.67 -18.48
C LEU A 173 16.52 -9.66 -19.90
N ALA A 174 15.57 -8.75 -20.19
CA ALA A 174 14.98 -8.62 -21.50
C ALA A 174 15.98 -8.18 -22.55
N ALA A 175 16.88 -7.24 -22.22
CA ALA A 175 17.93 -6.76 -23.14
C ALA A 175 18.96 -7.86 -23.46
N GLU A 176 19.44 -8.59 -22.43
CA GLU A 176 20.34 -9.74 -22.61
C GLU A 176 19.69 -10.81 -23.46
N ARG A 177 18.44 -11.18 -23.15
CA ARG A 177 17.67 -12.17 -23.92
C ARG A 177 17.48 -11.74 -25.38
N ALA A 178 17.23 -10.48 -25.64
CA ALA A 178 17.05 -9.94 -26.99
C ALA A 178 18.33 -10.05 -27.84
N LEU A 179 19.50 -9.91 -27.22
CA LEU A 179 20.80 -10.10 -27.88
C LEU A 179 21.10 -11.56 -28.18
N GLU A 180 20.78 -12.47 -27.26
CA GLU A 180 21.09 -13.89 -27.38
C GLU A 180 20.12 -14.67 -28.30
N ARG A 181 18.83 -14.30 -28.29
CA ARG A 181 17.78 -15.07 -28.96
C ARG A 181 17.62 -14.65 -30.41
N HIS A 182 17.75 -15.61 -31.32
CA HIS A 182 17.55 -15.42 -32.76
C HIS A 182 16.18 -15.92 -33.24
N ALA A 183 15.54 -15.15 -34.09
CA ALA A 183 14.30 -15.51 -34.77
C ALA A 183 14.30 -14.86 -36.16
N PHE A 184 13.81 -15.57 -37.18
CA PHE A 184 13.78 -15.08 -38.58
C PHE A 184 15.14 -14.66 -39.08
N GLY A 185 16.19 -15.39 -38.71
CA GLY A 185 17.56 -15.20 -39.21
C GLY A 185 18.39 -14.09 -38.56
N LYS A 186 17.84 -13.41 -37.52
CA LYS A 186 18.52 -12.31 -36.82
C LYS A 186 18.20 -12.30 -35.31
N PRO A 187 19.03 -11.64 -34.48
CA PRO A 187 18.72 -11.48 -33.05
C PRO A 187 17.41 -10.71 -32.84
N LEU A 188 16.70 -10.99 -31.71
CA LEU A 188 15.49 -10.25 -31.38
C LEU A 188 15.75 -8.75 -31.17
N SER A 189 16.96 -8.38 -30.75
CA SER A 189 17.39 -6.98 -30.58
C SER A 189 17.36 -6.16 -31.86
N GLU A 190 17.32 -6.79 -33.04
CA GLU A 190 17.15 -6.12 -34.32
C GLU A 190 15.69 -6.00 -34.78
N GLN A 191 14.75 -6.45 -34.00
CA GLN A 191 13.32 -6.26 -34.26
C GLN A 191 12.87 -4.90 -33.71
N ALA A 192 12.22 -4.08 -34.54
CA ALA A 192 11.84 -2.71 -34.18
C ALA A 192 10.94 -2.62 -32.93
N ASN A 193 9.97 -3.54 -32.79
CA ASN A 193 9.10 -3.60 -31.62
C ASN A 193 9.86 -3.95 -30.34
N VAL A 194 10.90 -4.77 -30.41
CA VAL A 194 11.75 -5.10 -29.24
C VAL A 194 12.57 -3.89 -28.82
N GLN A 195 13.13 -3.15 -29.79
CA GLN A 195 13.85 -1.90 -29.51
C GLN A 195 12.94 -0.86 -28.86
N GLU A 196 11.71 -0.70 -29.37
CA GLU A 196 10.70 0.19 -28.80
C GLU A 196 10.35 -0.23 -27.34
N TRP A 197 10.11 -1.50 -27.07
CA TRP A 197 9.80 -1.98 -25.72
C TRP A 197 10.95 -1.74 -24.73
N LEU A 198 12.19 -1.92 -25.15
CA LEU A 198 13.36 -1.65 -24.30
C LEU A 198 13.51 -0.15 -24.02
N ALA A 199 13.34 0.70 -25.05
CA ALA A 199 13.43 2.15 -24.92
C ALA A 199 12.30 2.71 -24.01
N ASP A 200 11.07 2.33 -24.27
CA ASP A 200 9.91 2.71 -23.44
C ASP A 200 10.11 2.30 -21.99
N SER A 201 10.56 1.05 -21.77
CA SER A 201 10.79 0.55 -20.41
C SER A 201 11.84 1.38 -19.68
N ARG A 202 12.94 1.77 -20.36
CA ARG A 202 13.97 2.64 -19.78
C ARG A 202 13.40 4.01 -19.39
N ILE A 203 12.71 4.64 -20.34
CA ILE A 203 12.10 5.96 -20.12
C ILE A 203 11.10 5.93 -18.94
N GLU A 204 10.19 4.98 -18.96
CA GLU A 204 9.18 4.84 -17.93
C GLU A 204 9.78 4.56 -16.52
N ILE A 205 10.84 3.75 -16.44
CA ILE A 205 11.55 3.46 -15.18
C ILE A 205 12.19 4.73 -14.64
N ASP A 206 12.86 5.52 -15.48
CA ASP A 206 13.51 6.76 -15.06
C ASP A 206 12.51 7.80 -14.60
N GLN A 207 11.40 7.99 -15.31
CA GLN A 207 10.30 8.87 -14.87
C GLN A 207 9.76 8.47 -13.50
N ALA A 208 9.49 7.18 -13.30
CA ALA A 208 8.96 6.68 -12.04
C ALA A 208 9.97 6.82 -10.89
N ARG A 209 11.26 6.58 -11.16
CA ARG A 209 12.34 6.75 -10.17
C ARG A 209 12.40 8.17 -9.64
N TRP A 210 12.43 9.15 -10.53
CA TRP A 210 12.46 10.56 -10.13
C TRP A 210 11.23 10.96 -9.34
N LEU A 211 10.05 10.47 -9.73
CA LEU A 211 8.82 10.72 -8.99
C LEU A 211 8.87 10.14 -7.57
N VAL A 212 9.42 8.93 -7.40
CA VAL A 212 9.55 8.28 -6.09
C VAL A 212 10.60 8.97 -5.23
N LEU A 213 11.74 9.36 -5.80
CA LEU A 213 12.77 10.12 -5.08
C LEU A 213 12.22 11.48 -4.60
N HIS A 214 11.43 12.16 -5.42
CA HIS A 214 10.76 13.40 -5.01
C HIS A 214 9.78 13.16 -3.84
N ALA A 215 9.01 12.08 -3.87
CA ALA A 215 8.12 11.74 -2.76
C ALA A 215 8.89 11.42 -1.46
N ALA A 216 10.01 10.72 -1.56
CA ALA A 216 10.90 10.45 -0.43
C ALA A 216 11.48 11.76 0.15
N TRP A 217 11.98 12.63 -0.73
CA TRP A 217 12.49 13.94 -0.33
C TRP A 217 11.45 14.79 0.39
N LEU A 218 10.20 14.81 -0.09
CA LEU A 218 9.10 15.52 0.59
C LEU A 218 8.82 14.95 1.99
N LEU A 219 8.90 13.64 2.16
CA LEU A 219 8.74 13.00 3.49
C LEU A 219 9.88 13.40 4.44
N ASP A 220 11.09 13.52 3.93
CA ASP A 220 12.27 13.92 4.73
C ASP A 220 12.21 15.39 5.17
N GLN A 221 11.40 16.25 4.51
CA GLN A 221 11.18 17.62 4.95
C GLN A 221 10.36 17.72 6.26
N GLY A 222 9.71 16.63 6.69
CA GLY A 222 8.91 16.63 7.91
C GLY A 222 7.84 17.73 7.91
N ASP A 223 7.81 18.51 8.99
CA ASP A 223 6.83 19.59 9.18
C ASP A 223 7.00 20.77 8.20
N ALA A 224 8.12 20.87 7.48
CA ALA A 224 8.34 21.90 6.47
C ALA A 224 7.57 21.64 5.16
N ALA A 225 7.16 20.41 4.91
CA ALA A 225 6.36 20.04 3.74
C ALA A 225 4.85 20.17 4.02
N GLU A 226 4.10 20.63 3.04
CA GLU A 226 2.63 20.71 3.14
C GLU A 226 2.03 19.30 3.17
N PRO A 227 1.28 18.91 4.26
CA PRO A 227 0.84 17.51 4.45
C PRO A 227 -0.07 16.98 3.34
N ARG A 228 -0.86 17.84 2.69
CA ARG A 228 -1.73 17.45 1.57
C ARG A 228 -0.91 17.12 0.32
N GLN A 229 0.15 17.92 0.07
CA GLN A 229 1.08 17.70 -1.03
C GLN A 229 1.81 16.37 -0.85
N VAL A 230 2.34 16.10 0.34
CA VAL A 230 3.02 14.84 0.67
C VAL A 230 2.08 13.65 0.43
N ARG A 231 0.84 13.71 0.94
CA ARG A 231 -0.15 12.63 0.72
C ARG A 231 -0.47 12.41 -0.75
N ALA A 232 -0.63 13.49 -1.52
CA ALA A 232 -0.92 13.39 -2.96
C ALA A 232 0.26 12.79 -3.72
N GLN A 233 1.49 13.17 -3.37
CA GLN A 233 2.70 12.65 -4.01
C GLN A 233 2.91 11.16 -3.68
N VAL A 234 2.73 10.75 -2.42
CA VAL A 234 2.78 9.33 -2.02
C VAL A 234 1.68 8.52 -2.71
N ALA A 235 0.50 9.09 -2.92
CA ALA A 235 -0.56 8.45 -3.68
C ALA A 235 -0.18 8.31 -5.17
N ALA A 236 0.40 9.33 -5.78
CA ALA A 236 0.81 9.31 -7.18
C ALA A 236 1.86 8.23 -7.48
N ILE A 237 2.91 8.13 -6.65
CA ILE A 237 3.96 7.10 -6.85
C ILE A 237 3.40 5.69 -6.76
N LYS A 238 2.42 5.45 -5.88
CA LYS A 238 1.80 4.13 -5.70
C LYS A 238 1.08 3.65 -6.96
N VAL A 239 0.39 4.55 -7.65
CA VAL A 239 -0.27 4.26 -8.94
C VAL A 239 0.77 4.07 -10.05
N VAL A 240 1.74 4.98 -10.14
CA VAL A 240 2.76 4.96 -11.20
C VAL A 240 3.61 3.70 -11.12
N ALA A 241 4.17 3.38 -9.94
CA ALA A 241 5.06 2.23 -9.78
C ALA A 241 4.35 0.89 -10.06
N ALA A 242 3.12 0.72 -9.57
CA ALA A 242 2.36 -0.52 -9.79
C ALA A 242 2.04 -0.76 -11.28
N ARG A 243 1.64 0.30 -11.99
CA ARG A 243 1.37 0.24 -13.42
C ARG A 243 2.63 0.06 -14.26
N LEU A 244 3.73 0.72 -13.87
CA LEU A 244 5.06 0.53 -14.47
C LEU A 244 5.47 -0.93 -14.44
N GLN A 245 5.41 -1.56 -13.25
CA GLN A 245 5.84 -2.95 -13.10
C GLN A 245 5.10 -3.88 -14.04
N GLN A 246 3.79 -3.72 -14.16
CA GLN A 246 3.01 -4.54 -15.08
C GLN A 246 3.46 -4.37 -16.53
N ARG A 247 3.68 -3.14 -17.00
CA ARG A 247 4.08 -2.89 -18.39
C ARG A 247 5.50 -3.39 -18.69
N VAL A 248 6.47 -3.06 -17.84
CA VAL A 248 7.87 -3.45 -18.05
C VAL A 248 8.04 -4.95 -17.98
N VAL A 249 7.44 -5.58 -16.97
CA VAL A 249 7.55 -7.05 -16.80
C VAL A 249 6.81 -7.78 -17.91
N ASP A 250 5.65 -7.29 -18.37
CA ASP A 250 4.89 -7.88 -19.47
C ASP A 250 5.71 -7.86 -20.78
N ARG A 251 6.36 -6.73 -21.12
CA ARG A 251 7.28 -6.63 -22.26
C ARG A 251 8.45 -7.62 -22.12
N ALA A 252 9.04 -7.73 -20.93
CA ALA A 252 10.11 -8.69 -20.67
C ALA A 252 9.65 -10.14 -20.86
N MET A 253 8.48 -10.50 -20.31
CA MET A 253 7.88 -11.83 -20.51
C MET A 253 7.64 -12.12 -21.98
N GLN A 254 7.18 -11.16 -22.75
CA GLN A 254 6.96 -11.31 -24.19
C GLN A 254 8.27 -11.60 -24.96
N ILE A 255 9.38 -10.94 -24.59
CA ILE A 255 10.71 -11.18 -25.17
C ILE A 255 11.22 -12.58 -24.80
N PHE A 256 10.94 -13.06 -23.60
CA PHE A 256 11.32 -14.43 -23.15
C PHE A 256 10.43 -15.52 -23.75
N GLY A 257 9.21 -15.18 -24.19
CA GLY A 257 8.22 -16.16 -24.64
C GLY A 257 7.77 -17.09 -23.52
N ALA A 258 7.54 -18.36 -23.79
CA ALA A 258 7.04 -19.33 -22.79
C ALA A 258 7.92 -19.41 -21.53
N MET A 259 9.23 -19.21 -21.66
CA MET A 259 10.16 -19.20 -20.51
C MET A 259 9.84 -18.07 -19.52
N GLY A 260 9.32 -16.91 -19.99
CA GLY A 260 8.89 -15.80 -19.15
C GLY A 260 7.67 -16.10 -18.27
N LEU A 261 6.92 -17.17 -18.59
CA LEU A 261 5.78 -17.65 -17.81
C LEU A 261 6.18 -18.71 -16.76
N SER A 262 7.40 -19.23 -16.86
CA SER A 262 7.90 -20.33 -16.04
C SER A 262 8.65 -19.83 -14.80
N PRO A 263 8.89 -20.71 -13.81
CA PRO A 263 9.72 -20.36 -12.65
C PRO A 263 11.23 -20.25 -12.98
N ASP A 264 11.65 -20.54 -14.22
CA ASP A 264 13.05 -20.41 -14.65
C ASP A 264 13.51 -18.96 -14.73
N THR A 265 12.57 -18.02 -14.70
CA THR A 265 12.81 -16.59 -14.59
C THR A 265 12.01 -15.98 -13.45
N PRO A 266 12.44 -14.84 -12.87
CA PRO A 266 11.65 -14.16 -11.84
C PRO A 266 10.43 -13.39 -12.41
N LEU A 267 10.25 -13.35 -13.74
CA LEU A 267 9.33 -12.45 -14.41
C LEU A 267 7.87 -12.73 -14.04
N ALA A 268 7.45 -14.00 -14.01
CA ALA A 268 6.08 -14.36 -13.63
C ALA A 268 5.76 -13.93 -12.18
N ALA A 269 6.71 -14.09 -11.25
CA ALA A 269 6.56 -13.60 -9.89
C ALA A 269 6.50 -12.07 -9.82
N PHE A 270 7.34 -11.36 -10.57
CA PHE A 270 7.33 -9.90 -10.63
C PHE A 270 6.01 -9.37 -11.21
N TRP A 271 5.48 -10.02 -12.24
CA TRP A 271 4.20 -9.66 -12.82
C TRP A 271 3.05 -9.83 -11.82
N THR A 272 3.05 -10.96 -11.11
CA THR A 272 2.07 -11.26 -10.04
C THR A 272 2.09 -10.17 -8.96
N TRP A 273 3.28 -9.79 -8.48
CA TRP A 273 3.44 -8.73 -7.49
C TRP A 273 3.02 -7.37 -8.02
N GLY A 274 3.33 -7.03 -9.26
CA GLY A 274 2.89 -5.79 -9.90
C GLY A 274 1.37 -5.70 -9.95
N ARG A 275 0.69 -6.81 -10.27
CA ARG A 275 -0.78 -6.85 -10.25
C ARG A 275 -1.35 -6.74 -8.85
N ALA A 276 -0.76 -7.42 -7.88
CA ALA A 276 -1.16 -7.35 -6.48
C ALA A 276 -0.94 -5.96 -5.89
N LEU A 277 0.17 -5.28 -6.25
CA LEU A 277 0.49 -3.94 -5.78
C LEU A 277 -0.56 -2.91 -6.16
N ARG A 278 -1.31 -3.09 -7.24
CA ARG A 278 -2.43 -2.22 -7.62
C ARG A 278 -3.62 -2.29 -6.65
N LEU A 279 -3.63 -3.28 -5.75
CA LEU A 279 -4.67 -3.50 -4.73
C LEU A 279 -4.15 -3.29 -3.31
N MET A 280 -2.91 -3.74 -3.03
CA MET A 280 -2.29 -3.63 -1.71
C MET A 280 -2.06 -2.18 -1.29
N ASP A 281 -2.10 -1.92 0.02
CA ASP A 281 -1.86 -0.60 0.64
C ASP A 281 -2.70 0.53 0.05
N GLY A 282 -3.90 0.18 -0.38
CA GLY A 282 -4.86 1.01 -1.08
C GLY A 282 -4.88 0.75 -2.60
N PRO A 283 -6.05 0.50 -3.18
CA PRO A 283 -6.18 0.31 -4.62
C PRO A 283 -5.90 1.60 -5.40
N ASP A 284 -5.60 1.45 -6.70
CA ASP A 284 -5.32 2.57 -7.63
C ASP A 284 -6.38 3.68 -7.50
N GLU A 285 -7.65 3.31 -7.37
CA GLU A 285 -8.81 4.22 -7.32
C GLU A 285 -8.78 5.12 -6.09
N VAL A 286 -8.39 4.60 -4.93
CA VAL A 286 -8.24 5.40 -3.69
C VAL A 286 -7.12 6.42 -3.85
N HIS A 287 -6.00 6.01 -4.45
CA HIS A 287 -4.86 6.89 -4.68
C HIS A 287 -5.16 7.95 -5.73
N LEU A 288 -5.79 7.58 -6.84
CA LEU A 288 -6.24 8.53 -7.88
C LEU A 288 -7.21 9.57 -7.31
N ARG A 289 -8.17 9.14 -6.47
CA ARG A 289 -9.07 10.06 -5.76
C ARG A 289 -8.29 11.06 -4.89
N THR A 290 -7.23 10.60 -4.20
CA THR A 290 -6.39 11.49 -3.36
C THR A 290 -5.67 12.54 -4.20
N VAL A 291 -5.08 12.15 -5.31
CA VAL A 291 -4.42 13.07 -6.26
C VAL A 291 -5.44 14.07 -6.83
N ALA A 292 -6.59 13.59 -7.30
CA ALA A 292 -7.63 14.44 -7.87
C ALA A 292 -8.15 15.47 -6.86
N ARG A 293 -8.34 15.08 -5.59
CA ARG A 293 -8.75 16.01 -4.53
C ARG A 293 -7.74 17.13 -4.30
N GLN A 294 -6.43 16.83 -4.39
CA GLN A 294 -5.39 17.86 -4.27
C GLN A 294 -5.46 18.85 -5.43
N VAL A 295 -5.58 18.37 -6.67
CA VAL A 295 -5.73 19.22 -7.87
C VAL A 295 -6.96 20.12 -7.75
N LEU A 296 -8.10 19.54 -7.36
CA LEU A 296 -9.34 20.31 -7.19
C LEU A 296 -9.26 21.32 -6.04
N ALA A 297 -8.55 21.01 -4.95
CA ALA A 297 -8.35 21.94 -3.85
C ALA A 297 -7.50 23.16 -4.28
N GLN A 298 -6.44 22.92 -5.05
CA GLN A 298 -5.61 23.97 -5.64
C GLN A 298 -6.42 24.85 -6.62
N ALA A 299 -7.21 24.21 -7.49
CA ALA A 299 -8.07 24.94 -8.43
C ALA A 299 -9.11 25.81 -7.71
N ARG A 300 -9.70 25.31 -6.60
CA ARG A 300 -10.65 26.10 -5.79
C ARG A 300 -10.00 27.32 -5.14
N ALA A 301 -8.75 27.20 -4.67
CA ALA A 301 -8.02 28.31 -4.09
C ALA A 301 -7.71 29.43 -5.12
N GLY A 302 -7.56 29.05 -6.40
CA GLY A 302 -7.33 29.99 -7.51
C GLY A 302 -8.54 30.21 -8.40
N LEU A 303 -9.76 29.89 -7.92
CA LEU A 303 -10.97 30.01 -8.75
C LEU A 303 -11.18 31.45 -9.19
N GLY A 304 -11.34 31.65 -10.49
CA GLY A 304 -11.48 32.94 -11.12
C GLY A 304 -10.17 33.54 -11.65
N SER A 305 -9.00 33.18 -11.11
CA SER A 305 -7.72 33.74 -11.54
C SER A 305 -7.30 33.32 -12.98
N HIS A 306 -7.81 32.21 -13.47
CA HIS A 306 -7.52 31.67 -14.81
C HIS A 306 -8.70 31.80 -15.78
N THR A 307 -9.89 32.12 -15.30
CA THR A 307 -11.10 32.29 -16.15
C THR A 307 -11.05 33.54 -17.01
N ALA A 308 -10.14 34.48 -16.73
CA ALA A 308 -9.89 35.65 -17.59
C ALA A 308 -9.44 35.27 -19.02
N TYR A 309 -8.97 34.03 -19.24
CA TYR A 309 -8.66 33.54 -20.57
C TYR A 309 -9.88 33.02 -21.35
N PHE A 310 -11.01 32.80 -20.69
CA PHE A 310 -12.23 32.39 -21.37
C PHE A 310 -12.94 33.59 -21.94
N THR A 311 -12.93 33.73 -23.25
CA THR A 311 -13.70 34.72 -23.97
C THR A 311 -15.18 34.31 -23.94
N THR A 312 -16.04 35.15 -23.35
CA THR A 312 -17.48 34.89 -23.39
C THR A 312 -18.04 35.12 -24.80
N PRO A 313 -19.18 34.49 -25.17
CA PRO A 313 -19.81 34.77 -26.46
C PRO A 313 -20.04 36.24 -26.73
N GLU A 314 -20.35 37.03 -25.69
CA GLU A 314 -20.52 38.47 -25.78
C GLU A 314 -19.20 39.20 -26.10
N GLN A 315 -18.09 38.78 -25.47
CA GLN A 315 -16.75 39.32 -25.74
C GLN A 315 -16.28 38.99 -27.15
N LEU A 316 -16.60 37.77 -27.65
CA LEU A 316 -16.30 37.38 -29.04
C LEU A 316 -17.13 38.16 -30.05
N ALA A 317 -18.37 38.55 -29.70
CA ALA A 317 -19.23 39.34 -30.55
C ALA A 317 -18.88 40.82 -30.56
N ALA A 318 -18.11 41.31 -29.56
CA ALA A 318 -17.71 42.73 -29.48
C ALA A 318 -16.61 43.05 -30.52
N PRO A 319 -16.70 44.19 -31.22
CA PRO A 319 -15.65 44.63 -32.12
C PRO A 319 -14.31 44.78 -31.39
N PRO A 320 -13.15 44.55 -32.06
CA PRO A 320 -11.83 44.52 -31.42
C PRO A 320 -11.48 45.80 -30.62
N HIS A 321 -12.01 46.94 -31.00
CA HIS A 321 -11.78 48.22 -30.31
C HIS A 321 -12.64 48.45 -29.04
N LEU A 322 -13.55 47.53 -28.72
CA LEU A 322 -14.33 47.48 -27.48
C LEU A 322 -13.94 46.38 -26.52
N GLN A 323 -12.87 45.64 -26.82
CA GLN A 323 -12.34 44.52 -26.02
C GLN A 323 -11.20 44.95 -25.07
N ALA A 324 -10.94 46.25 -24.91
CA ALA A 324 -9.87 46.81 -24.09
C ALA A 324 -10.36 47.13 -22.66
#